data_bc2572ec58c34d9fcf3cc70f31cb140b
#
_entry.id   bc2572ec58c34d9fcf3cc70f31cb140b
#
_cell.length_a   1.000
_cell.length_b   1.000
_cell.length_c   1.000
_cell.angle_alpha   90.00
_cell.angle_beta   90.00
_cell.angle_gamma   90.00
#
_symmetry.space_group_name_H-M   'P 1'
#
loop_
_entity.id
_entity.type
_entity.pdbx_description
1 polymer ?
#
loop_
_entity_poly.entity_id
_entity_poly.type
_entity_poly.pdbx_seq_one_letter_code
_entity_poly.pdbx_strand_id
1 'polypeptide(L)'
;MFKDKKNIFLAIIGIVILAGIIMFCIKGLNYNLSYGKNASISVNMGKDVDKNEVKQLVEETIGSKANVRTLNESNSSILITVKEISDEQENNLVAKINEKYSVELSQEDLKITNNAQIKLCDLIKPYIAPSIISIALIMIYFVIRYRKFKIGKIVLETMGSIVISEAFLFSIYAITRIPVNSLTMPLAVILFVIVIIALIEKYRKEDIKRKEQSKRK
;
A
#
# COMPACT_ATOMS: atom_id res chain seq x y z
N MET A 1 -35.91 13.70 1.51
CA MET A 1 -35.27 12.69 2.39
C MET A 1 -34.08 11.94 1.79
N PHE A 2 -34.12 11.37 0.57
CA PHE A 2 -32.94 10.71 -0.05
C PHE A 2 -31.82 11.67 -0.50
N LYS A 3 -32.17 12.87 -0.93
CA LYS A 3 -31.21 13.88 -1.40
C LYS A 3 -30.32 14.39 -0.26
N ASP A 4 -30.91 14.55 0.92
CA ASP A 4 -30.22 15.00 2.14
C ASP A 4 -29.22 13.95 2.64
N LYS A 5 -29.57 12.65 2.62
CA LYS A 5 -28.67 11.57 3.00
C LYS A 5 -27.45 11.48 2.10
N LYS A 6 -27.60 11.70 0.78
CA LYS A 6 -26.49 11.73 -0.14
C LYS A 6 -25.55 12.90 0.13
N ASN A 7 -26.10 14.07 0.40
CA ASN A 7 -25.30 15.27 0.69
C ASN A 7 -24.54 15.12 2.02
N ILE A 8 -25.17 14.55 3.04
CA ILE A 8 -24.53 14.25 4.32
C ILE A 8 -23.36 13.27 4.12
N PHE A 9 -23.57 12.20 3.34
CA PHE A 9 -22.51 11.23 3.03
C PHE A 9 -21.31 11.87 2.31
N LEU A 10 -21.57 12.71 1.31
CA LEU A 10 -20.50 13.45 0.61
C LEU A 10 -19.78 14.43 1.53
N ALA A 11 -20.50 15.09 2.44
CA ALA A 11 -19.89 15.99 3.42
C ALA A 11 -18.95 15.21 4.38
N ILE A 12 -19.36 14.04 4.85
CA ILE A 12 -18.51 13.18 5.70
C ILE A 12 -17.24 12.79 4.96
N ILE A 13 -17.34 12.34 3.70
CA ILE A 13 -16.17 12.01 2.88
C ILE A 13 -15.24 13.24 2.74
N GLY A 14 -15.80 14.40 2.47
CA GLY A 14 -15.03 15.65 2.38
C GLY A 14 -14.28 15.98 3.67
N ILE A 15 -14.93 15.84 4.83
CA ILE A 15 -14.30 16.07 6.14
C ILE A 15 -13.16 15.08 6.38
N VAL A 16 -13.35 13.80 6.07
CA VAL A 16 -12.31 12.77 6.21
C VAL A 16 -11.12 13.06 5.31
N ILE A 17 -11.37 13.48 4.05
CA ILE A 17 -10.28 13.83 3.13
C ILE A 17 -9.49 15.04 3.65
N LEU A 18 -10.16 16.09 4.12
CA LEU A 18 -9.49 17.26 4.70
C LEU A 18 -8.67 16.88 5.95
N ALA A 19 -9.24 16.10 6.85
CA ALA A 19 -8.53 15.62 8.03
C ALA A 19 -7.29 14.77 7.65
N GLY A 20 -7.42 13.93 6.64
CA GLY A 20 -6.31 13.14 6.12
C GLY A 20 -5.19 13.97 5.53
N ILE A 21 -5.51 15.01 4.76
CA ILE A 21 -4.52 15.96 4.22
C ILE A 21 -3.79 16.69 5.36
N ILE A 22 -4.51 17.17 6.36
CA ILE A 22 -3.92 17.83 7.53
C ILE A 22 -2.97 16.87 8.27
N MET A 23 -3.42 15.64 8.54
CA MET A 23 -2.58 14.63 9.21
C MET A 23 -1.34 14.26 8.37
N PHE A 24 -1.47 14.18 7.06
CA PHE A 24 -0.36 13.94 6.17
C PHE A 24 0.66 15.09 6.21
N CYS A 25 0.22 16.34 6.19
CA CYS A 25 1.11 17.52 6.28
C CYS A 25 1.87 17.59 7.61
N ILE A 26 1.23 17.18 8.72
CA ILE A 26 1.85 17.26 10.07
C ILE A 26 2.77 16.06 10.34
N LYS A 27 2.35 14.84 10.00
CA LYS A 27 3.02 13.60 10.42
C LYS A 27 3.49 12.70 9.26
N GLY A 28 3.18 13.06 8.03
CA GLY A 28 3.40 12.20 6.87
C GLY A 28 2.66 10.86 6.95
N LEU A 29 3.01 9.92 6.08
CA LEU A 29 2.55 8.54 6.17
C LEU A 29 3.41 7.74 7.15
N ASN A 30 2.81 6.72 7.75
CA ASN A 30 3.53 5.71 8.48
C ASN A 30 4.01 4.63 7.51
N TYR A 31 5.22 4.14 7.65
CA TYR A 31 5.77 3.10 6.78
C TYR A 31 6.09 1.84 7.59
N ASN A 32 5.82 0.68 7.00
CA ASN A 32 6.30 -0.58 7.56
C ASN A 32 7.83 -0.59 7.55
N LEU A 33 8.42 -1.40 8.41
CA LEU A 33 9.87 -1.54 8.58
C LEU A 33 10.61 -1.73 7.23
N SER A 34 10.06 -2.52 6.31
CA SER A 34 10.68 -2.75 4.98
C SER A 34 10.60 -1.56 4.02
N TYR A 35 9.76 -0.57 4.29
CA TYR A 35 9.53 0.62 3.45
C TYR A 35 10.01 1.92 4.11
N GLY A 36 10.17 1.91 5.44
CA GLY A 36 10.76 3.01 6.20
C GLY A 36 12.30 3.03 6.09
N LYS A 37 12.94 4.01 6.74
CA LYS A 37 14.38 3.96 6.97
C LYS A 37 14.70 2.72 7.79
N ASN A 38 15.61 1.89 7.30
CA ASN A 38 15.97 0.63 7.94
C ASN A 38 17.43 0.23 7.65
N ALA A 39 17.93 -0.69 8.48
CA ALA A 39 19.16 -1.43 8.23
C ALA A 39 18.80 -2.85 7.82
N SER A 40 19.33 -3.31 6.70
CA SER A 40 19.19 -4.68 6.21
C SER A 40 20.51 -5.42 6.42
N ILE A 41 20.47 -6.54 7.11
CA ILE A 41 21.59 -7.38 7.45
C ILE A 41 21.41 -8.69 6.69
N SER A 42 22.28 -8.95 5.74
CA SER A 42 22.31 -10.23 5.02
C SER A 42 23.41 -11.10 5.62
N VAL A 43 23.05 -12.30 6.04
CA VAL A 43 23.96 -13.27 6.62
C VAL A 43 23.71 -14.66 6.06
N ASN A 44 24.80 -15.38 5.76
CA ASN A 44 24.73 -16.78 5.35
C ASN A 44 25.10 -17.66 6.57
N MET A 45 24.13 -18.40 7.05
CA MET A 45 24.28 -19.29 8.23
C MET A 45 24.92 -20.64 7.86
N GLY A 46 25.04 -20.98 6.56
CA GLY A 46 25.56 -22.25 6.08
C GLY A 46 24.69 -23.47 6.39
N LYS A 47 23.59 -23.31 7.11
CA LYS A 47 22.65 -24.37 7.50
C LYS A 47 21.23 -23.86 7.53
N ASP A 48 20.26 -24.77 7.51
CA ASP A 48 18.84 -24.45 7.62
C ASP A 48 18.52 -23.87 9.00
N VAL A 49 17.83 -22.73 9.03
CA VAL A 49 17.44 -22.02 10.26
C VAL A 49 15.96 -21.64 10.23
N ASP A 50 15.29 -21.74 11.38
CA ASP A 50 13.93 -21.25 11.50
C ASP A 50 13.93 -19.70 11.60
N LYS A 51 13.26 -19.08 10.63
CA LYS A 51 13.12 -17.62 10.55
C LYS A 51 12.46 -17.00 11.81
N ASN A 52 11.56 -17.74 12.48
CA ASN A 52 10.86 -17.25 13.66
C ASN A 52 11.79 -17.25 14.88
N GLU A 53 12.64 -18.26 15.00
CA GLU A 53 13.66 -18.31 16.07
C GLU A 53 14.73 -17.23 15.87
N VAL A 54 15.17 -17.04 14.61
CA VAL A 54 16.11 -15.94 14.29
C VAL A 54 15.47 -14.59 14.57
N LYS A 55 14.20 -14.42 14.23
CA LYS A 55 13.48 -13.18 14.51
C LYS A 55 13.41 -12.89 16.01
N GLN A 56 13.08 -13.85 16.83
CA GLN A 56 13.05 -13.68 18.29
C GLN A 56 14.42 -13.29 18.84
N LEU A 57 15.48 -14.01 18.43
CA LEU A 57 16.85 -13.71 18.85
C LEU A 57 17.25 -12.28 18.49
N VAL A 58 16.92 -11.82 17.27
CA VAL A 58 17.21 -10.47 16.81
C VAL A 58 16.43 -9.43 17.59
N GLU A 59 15.12 -9.64 17.81
CA GLU A 59 14.27 -8.73 18.57
C GLU A 59 14.72 -8.61 20.03
N GLU A 60 15.16 -9.70 20.65
CA GLU A 60 15.74 -9.71 22.01
C GLU A 60 17.09 -9.01 22.08
N THR A 61 17.91 -9.13 21.04
CA THR A 61 19.27 -8.55 21.03
C THR A 61 19.24 -7.06 20.73
N ILE A 62 18.42 -6.64 19.78
CA ILE A 62 18.34 -5.25 19.32
C ILE A 62 17.33 -4.44 20.15
N GLY A 63 16.37 -5.11 20.82
CA GLY A 63 15.31 -4.43 21.59
C GLY A 63 14.25 -3.74 20.71
N SER A 64 14.18 -4.10 19.43
CA SER A 64 13.23 -3.53 18.46
C SER A 64 12.68 -4.59 17.53
N LYS A 65 11.53 -4.29 16.90
CA LYS A 65 10.91 -5.20 15.93
C LYS A 65 11.84 -5.47 14.74
N ALA A 66 11.93 -6.74 14.36
CA ALA A 66 12.68 -7.21 13.22
C ALA A 66 11.77 -7.90 12.19
N ASN A 67 12.18 -7.85 10.92
CA ASN A 67 11.62 -8.67 9.86
C ASN A 67 12.70 -9.60 9.33
N VAL A 68 12.46 -10.91 9.34
CA VAL A 68 13.41 -11.91 8.87
C VAL A 68 12.83 -12.63 7.66
N ARG A 69 13.61 -12.71 6.59
CA ARG A 69 13.25 -13.41 5.35
C ARG A 69 14.40 -14.33 4.95
N THR A 70 14.07 -15.49 4.41
CA THR A 70 15.05 -16.36 3.76
C THR A 70 15.32 -15.88 2.34
N LEU A 71 16.57 -15.96 1.91
CA LEU A 71 17.00 -15.55 0.58
C LEU A 71 17.14 -16.73 -0.38
N ASN A 72 17.17 -17.95 0.14
CA ASN A 72 17.31 -19.19 -0.64
C ASN A 72 16.33 -20.27 -0.14
N GLU A 73 16.15 -21.30 -0.95
CA GLU A 73 15.26 -22.43 -0.66
C GLU A 73 15.73 -23.27 0.54
N SER A 74 17.04 -23.28 0.80
CA SER A 74 17.64 -24.03 1.93
C SER A 74 17.59 -23.28 3.26
N ASN A 75 16.95 -22.10 3.32
CA ASN A 75 16.87 -21.22 4.49
C ASN A 75 18.23 -20.94 5.17
N SER A 76 19.32 -21.16 4.45
CA SER A 76 20.67 -20.96 4.99
C SER A 76 21.15 -19.52 4.88
N SER A 77 20.57 -18.75 3.98
CA SER A 77 20.83 -17.31 3.83
C SER A 77 19.60 -16.52 4.23
N ILE A 78 19.79 -15.61 5.17
CA ILE A 78 18.71 -14.80 5.74
C ILE A 78 18.97 -13.32 5.53
N LEU A 79 17.88 -12.56 5.37
CA LEU A 79 17.84 -11.11 5.36
C LEU A 79 17.07 -10.63 6.59
N ILE A 80 17.78 -9.98 7.48
CA ILE A 80 17.22 -9.38 8.69
C ILE A 80 17.03 -7.89 8.42
N THR A 81 15.84 -7.36 8.63
CA THR A 81 15.56 -5.92 8.49
C THR A 81 15.16 -5.37 9.85
N VAL A 82 15.88 -4.36 10.32
CA VAL A 82 15.65 -3.66 11.58
C VAL A 82 15.59 -2.15 11.33
N LYS A 83 15.07 -1.39 12.27
CA LYS A 83 14.95 0.06 12.11
C LYS A 83 16.34 0.72 12.02
N GLU A 84 17.20 0.37 12.93
CA GLU A 84 18.61 0.79 13.00
C GLU A 84 19.38 -0.22 13.86
N ILE A 85 20.66 -0.28 13.70
CA ILE A 85 21.56 -1.12 14.47
C ILE A 85 22.83 -0.32 14.81
N SER A 86 23.31 -0.44 16.05
CA SER A 86 24.59 0.11 16.48
C SER A 86 25.68 -0.95 16.38
N ASP A 87 26.94 -0.52 16.36
CA ASP A 87 28.10 -1.44 16.32
C ASP A 87 28.12 -2.40 17.52
N GLU A 88 27.66 -1.96 18.69
CA GLU A 88 27.55 -2.80 19.88
C GLU A 88 26.46 -3.87 19.70
N GLN A 89 25.30 -3.48 19.15
CA GLN A 89 24.21 -4.43 18.86
C GLN A 89 24.60 -5.43 17.78
N GLU A 90 25.39 -5.02 16.80
CA GLU A 90 25.94 -5.88 15.75
C GLU A 90 26.85 -6.96 16.38
N ASN A 91 27.82 -6.56 17.23
CA ASN A 91 28.70 -7.47 17.93
C ASN A 91 27.92 -8.48 18.78
N ASN A 92 26.94 -8.01 19.53
CA ASN A 92 26.09 -8.86 20.36
C ASN A 92 25.24 -9.82 19.53
N LEU A 93 24.77 -9.38 18.36
CA LEU A 93 24.01 -10.21 17.44
C LEU A 93 24.87 -11.34 16.87
N VAL A 94 26.10 -11.04 16.42
CA VAL A 94 27.05 -12.05 15.94
C VAL A 94 27.34 -13.08 17.02
N ALA A 95 27.65 -12.63 18.25
CA ALA A 95 27.95 -13.52 19.38
C ALA A 95 26.78 -14.47 19.68
N LYS A 96 25.55 -13.95 19.76
CA LYS A 96 24.35 -14.76 20.05
C LYS A 96 23.98 -15.72 18.91
N ILE A 97 24.18 -15.31 17.66
CA ILE A 97 23.99 -16.20 16.50
C ILE A 97 24.99 -17.34 16.56
N ASN A 98 26.26 -17.05 16.79
CA ASN A 98 27.31 -18.06 16.88
C ASN A 98 27.04 -19.04 18.01
N GLU A 99 26.65 -18.56 19.19
CA GLU A 99 26.30 -19.38 20.38
C GLU A 99 25.10 -20.30 20.08
N LYS A 100 23.98 -19.71 19.57
CA LYS A 100 22.74 -20.46 19.40
C LYS A 100 22.82 -21.46 18.24
N TYR A 101 23.46 -21.08 17.16
CA TYR A 101 23.49 -21.90 15.95
C TYR A 101 24.83 -22.65 15.77
N SER A 102 25.79 -22.51 16.66
CA SER A 102 27.12 -23.13 16.56
C SER A 102 27.76 -22.92 15.17
N VAL A 103 27.81 -21.67 14.74
CA VAL A 103 28.44 -21.20 13.53
C VAL A 103 29.59 -20.25 13.89
N GLU A 104 30.56 -20.10 13.01
CA GLU A 104 31.69 -19.19 13.21
C GLU A 104 31.54 -18.00 12.25
N LEU A 105 30.61 -17.10 12.57
CA LEU A 105 30.44 -15.85 11.82
C LEU A 105 31.31 -14.75 12.43
N SER A 106 31.92 -13.96 11.55
CA SER A 106 32.58 -12.71 11.87
C SER A 106 31.69 -11.51 11.49
N GLN A 107 32.07 -10.30 11.90
CA GLN A 107 31.36 -9.09 11.44
C GLN A 107 31.38 -8.92 9.91
N GLU A 108 32.46 -9.35 9.27
CA GLU A 108 32.62 -9.26 7.79
C GLU A 108 31.61 -10.13 7.05
N ASP A 109 31.07 -11.18 7.69
CA ASP A 109 30.03 -12.05 7.12
C ASP A 109 28.64 -11.42 7.17
N LEU A 110 28.45 -10.36 7.99
CA LEU A 110 27.23 -9.58 8.04
C LEU A 110 27.29 -8.41 7.05
N LYS A 111 26.63 -8.55 5.93
CA LYS A 111 26.53 -7.45 4.96
C LYS A 111 25.42 -6.50 5.39
N ILE A 112 25.79 -5.42 6.07
CA ILE A 112 24.85 -4.39 6.53
C ILE A 112 24.69 -3.33 5.44
N THR A 113 23.45 -3.06 5.09
CA THR A 113 23.07 -2.01 4.15
C THR A 113 22.04 -1.08 4.80
N ASN A 114 22.37 0.18 4.94
CA ASN A 114 21.44 1.20 5.42
C ASN A 114 20.58 1.69 4.25
N ASN A 115 19.28 1.44 4.35
CA ASN A 115 18.32 1.81 3.34
C ASN A 115 17.59 3.09 3.74
N ALA A 116 17.53 4.03 2.82
CA ALA A 116 16.67 5.21 2.99
C ALA A 116 15.18 4.81 2.88
N GLN A 117 14.32 5.61 3.51
CA GLN A 117 12.88 5.45 3.36
C GLN A 117 12.48 5.52 1.89
N ILE A 118 11.64 4.58 1.44
CA ILE A 118 11.10 4.56 0.08
C ILE A 118 10.22 5.80 -0.11
N LYS A 119 10.45 6.54 -1.18
CA LYS A 119 9.60 7.67 -1.54
C LYS A 119 8.25 7.18 -2.06
N LEU A 120 7.18 7.87 -1.69
CA LEU A 120 5.83 7.54 -2.16
C LEU A 120 5.75 7.48 -3.70
N CYS A 121 6.47 8.37 -4.38
CA CYS A 121 6.53 8.38 -5.84
C CYS A 121 7.11 7.07 -6.42
N ASP A 122 8.12 6.50 -5.79
CA ASP A 122 8.73 5.25 -6.27
C ASP A 122 7.79 4.05 -6.06
N LEU A 123 6.98 4.11 -5.00
CA LEU A 123 5.95 3.11 -4.73
C LEU A 123 4.81 3.15 -5.77
N ILE A 124 4.41 4.35 -6.21
CA ILE A 124 3.31 4.56 -7.15
C ILE A 124 3.76 4.37 -8.60
N LYS A 125 5.02 4.68 -8.93
CA LYS A 125 5.57 4.70 -10.29
C LYS A 125 5.22 3.47 -11.15
N PRO A 126 5.32 2.21 -10.66
CA PRO A 126 4.97 1.02 -11.46
C PRO A 126 3.49 0.98 -11.86
N TYR A 127 2.61 1.65 -11.12
CA TYR A 127 1.17 1.63 -11.33
C TYR A 127 0.66 2.77 -12.22
N ILE A 128 1.47 3.80 -12.48
CA ILE A 128 1.05 4.99 -13.27
C ILE A 128 0.64 4.60 -14.69
N ALA A 129 1.51 3.92 -15.43
CA ALA A 129 1.23 3.58 -16.82
C ALA A 129 0.02 2.62 -16.97
N PRO A 130 -0.07 1.50 -16.21
CA PRO A 130 -1.27 0.65 -16.22
C PRO A 130 -2.55 1.40 -15.86
N SER A 131 -2.50 2.30 -14.87
CA SER A 131 -3.67 3.09 -14.46
C SER A 131 -4.15 4.05 -15.55
N ILE A 132 -3.23 4.76 -16.20
CA ILE A 132 -3.58 5.66 -17.31
C ILE A 132 -4.24 4.88 -18.45
N ILE A 133 -3.67 3.75 -18.85
CA ILE A 133 -4.23 2.90 -19.91
C ILE A 133 -5.62 2.39 -19.50
N SER A 134 -5.77 1.91 -18.29
CA SER A 134 -7.05 1.41 -17.77
C SER A 134 -8.12 2.50 -17.74
N ILE A 135 -7.79 3.70 -17.27
CA ILE A 135 -8.71 4.85 -17.25
C ILE A 135 -9.10 5.23 -18.68
N ALA A 136 -8.16 5.28 -19.62
CA ALA A 136 -8.46 5.59 -21.02
C ALA A 136 -9.42 4.57 -21.64
N LEU A 137 -9.19 3.28 -21.46
CA LEU A 137 -10.06 2.20 -21.95
C LEU A 137 -11.46 2.28 -21.34
N ILE A 138 -11.56 2.52 -20.04
CA ILE A 138 -12.84 2.69 -19.35
C ILE A 138 -13.60 3.91 -19.87
N MET A 139 -12.91 5.03 -20.11
CA MET A 139 -13.51 6.22 -20.68
C MET A 139 -14.05 5.98 -22.09
N ILE A 140 -13.28 5.32 -22.95
CA ILE A 140 -13.73 4.92 -24.30
C ILE A 140 -14.98 4.04 -24.19
N TYR A 141 -14.95 3.02 -23.32
CA TYR A 141 -16.11 2.16 -23.09
C TYR A 141 -17.35 2.97 -22.67
N PHE A 142 -17.23 3.88 -21.71
CA PHE A 142 -18.35 4.68 -21.22
C PHE A 142 -18.90 5.61 -22.30
N VAL A 143 -18.03 6.26 -23.06
CA VAL A 143 -18.43 7.15 -24.15
C VAL A 143 -19.19 6.39 -25.24
N ILE A 144 -18.73 5.24 -25.66
CA ILE A 144 -19.39 4.40 -26.69
C ILE A 144 -20.69 3.82 -26.13
N ARG A 145 -20.66 3.21 -24.96
CA ARG A 145 -21.79 2.47 -24.39
C ARG A 145 -22.93 3.37 -23.95
N TYR A 146 -22.59 4.54 -23.42
CA TYR A 146 -23.54 5.49 -22.85
C TYR A 146 -23.63 6.80 -23.64
N ARG A 147 -23.41 6.77 -24.96
CA ARG A 147 -23.44 7.93 -25.85
C ARG A 147 -24.73 8.76 -25.80
N LYS A 148 -25.82 8.22 -25.28
CA LYS A 148 -27.09 8.93 -25.06
C LYS A 148 -27.07 9.92 -23.91
N PHE A 149 -26.04 9.85 -23.06
CA PHE A 149 -25.82 10.80 -21.98
C PHE A 149 -24.86 11.92 -22.43
N LYS A 150 -24.84 13.02 -21.70
CA LYS A 150 -23.86 14.08 -21.94
C LYS A 150 -22.45 13.54 -21.61
N ILE A 151 -21.59 13.42 -22.62
CA ILE A 151 -20.24 12.86 -22.51
C ILE A 151 -19.43 13.57 -21.41
N GLY A 152 -19.44 14.92 -21.38
CA GLY A 152 -18.74 15.70 -20.37
C GLY A 152 -19.17 15.36 -18.93
N LYS A 153 -20.46 15.05 -18.71
CA LYS A 153 -20.95 14.62 -17.41
C LYS A 153 -20.37 13.25 -17.01
N ILE A 154 -20.34 12.28 -17.94
CA ILE A 154 -19.79 10.94 -17.71
C ILE A 154 -18.31 11.04 -17.34
N VAL A 155 -17.53 11.79 -18.14
CA VAL A 155 -16.10 11.97 -17.93
C VAL A 155 -15.83 12.59 -16.55
N LEU A 156 -16.48 13.72 -16.25
CA LEU A 156 -16.30 14.43 -14.99
C LEU A 156 -16.69 13.57 -13.77
N GLU A 157 -17.81 12.85 -13.88
CA GLU A 157 -18.30 12.02 -12.78
C GLU A 157 -17.39 10.80 -12.57
N THR A 158 -16.90 10.17 -13.63
CA THR A 158 -15.99 9.03 -13.54
C THR A 158 -14.65 9.45 -12.96
N MET A 159 -14.02 10.48 -13.49
CA MET A 159 -12.75 10.99 -12.99
C MET A 159 -12.87 11.48 -11.54
N GLY A 160 -13.92 12.25 -11.24
CA GLY A 160 -14.19 12.74 -9.88
C GLY A 160 -14.38 11.60 -8.88
N SER A 161 -15.12 10.55 -9.26
CA SER A 161 -15.32 9.39 -8.38
C SER A 161 -14.02 8.63 -8.10
N ILE A 162 -13.17 8.44 -9.12
CA ILE A 162 -11.86 7.80 -8.94
C ILE A 162 -10.99 8.64 -8.01
N VAL A 163 -10.83 9.94 -8.29
CA VAL A 163 -9.98 10.82 -7.48
C VAL A 163 -10.46 10.89 -6.03
N ILE A 164 -11.77 11.04 -5.81
CA ILE A 164 -12.34 11.11 -4.46
C ILE A 164 -12.12 9.79 -3.70
N SER A 165 -12.30 8.64 -4.34
CA SER A 165 -12.13 7.35 -3.69
C SER A 165 -10.67 7.07 -3.29
N GLU A 166 -9.72 7.39 -4.17
CA GLU A 166 -8.30 7.24 -3.88
C GLU A 166 -7.82 8.24 -2.81
N ALA A 167 -8.31 9.49 -2.87
CA ALA A 167 -8.04 10.49 -1.84
C ALA A 167 -8.60 10.07 -0.47
N PHE A 168 -9.78 9.44 -0.45
CA PHE A 168 -10.39 8.91 0.77
C PHE A 168 -9.55 7.77 1.36
N LEU A 169 -9.10 6.81 0.52
CA LEU A 169 -8.22 5.72 0.96
C LEU A 169 -6.92 6.27 1.54
N PHE A 170 -6.27 7.19 0.84
CA PHE A 170 -5.06 7.85 1.31
C PHE A 170 -5.27 8.55 2.66
N SER A 171 -6.42 9.21 2.82
CA SER A 171 -6.79 9.89 4.08
C SER A 171 -6.96 8.92 5.24
N ILE A 172 -7.54 7.74 4.99
CA ILE A 172 -7.62 6.68 6.00
C ILE A 172 -6.23 6.28 6.46
N TYR A 173 -5.29 6.01 5.55
CA TYR A 173 -3.90 5.68 5.90
C TYR A 173 -3.22 6.78 6.73
N ALA A 174 -3.43 8.04 6.37
CA ALA A 174 -2.86 9.18 7.09
C ALA A 174 -3.44 9.33 8.51
N ILE A 175 -4.76 9.20 8.68
CA ILE A 175 -5.45 9.36 9.96
C ILE A 175 -5.18 8.18 10.89
N THR A 176 -5.40 6.95 10.40
CA THR A 176 -5.31 5.74 11.22
C THR A 176 -3.88 5.28 11.47
N ARG A 177 -2.92 5.88 10.78
CA ARG A 177 -1.50 5.52 10.87
C ARG A 177 -1.22 4.05 10.50
N ILE A 178 -2.11 3.42 9.71
CA ILE A 178 -1.85 2.10 9.14
C ILE A 178 -0.55 2.17 8.34
N PRO A 179 0.42 1.26 8.58
CA PRO A 179 1.70 1.32 7.90
C PRO A 179 1.56 0.99 6.41
N VAL A 180 2.12 1.86 5.57
CA VAL A 180 2.29 1.59 4.13
C VAL A 180 3.17 0.35 3.96
N ASN A 181 2.67 -0.62 3.21
CA ASN A 181 3.31 -1.90 2.97
C ASN A 181 3.03 -2.40 1.54
N SER A 182 3.43 -3.63 1.22
CA SER A 182 3.22 -4.25 -0.10
C SER A 182 1.75 -4.38 -0.51
N LEU A 183 0.81 -4.39 0.43
CA LEU A 183 -0.62 -4.49 0.16
C LEU A 183 -1.28 -3.15 -0.12
N THR A 184 -0.62 -2.03 0.16
CA THR A 184 -1.21 -0.69 0.01
C THR A 184 -1.61 -0.40 -1.44
N MET A 185 -0.73 -0.69 -2.41
CA MET A 185 -1.05 -0.48 -3.82
C MET A 185 -2.11 -1.46 -4.36
N PRO A 186 -2.05 -2.77 -4.09
CA PRO A 186 -3.15 -3.67 -4.41
C PRO A 186 -4.51 -3.24 -3.87
N LEU A 187 -4.59 -2.71 -2.64
CA LEU A 187 -5.83 -2.19 -2.07
C LEU A 187 -6.36 -0.97 -2.86
N ALA A 188 -5.49 -0.06 -3.27
CA ALA A 188 -5.87 1.06 -4.13
C ALA A 188 -6.45 0.56 -5.47
N VAL A 189 -5.80 -0.41 -6.11
CA VAL A 189 -6.31 -1.02 -7.36
C VAL A 189 -7.67 -1.70 -7.16
N ILE A 190 -7.86 -2.43 -6.06
CA ILE A 190 -9.15 -3.06 -5.72
C ILE A 190 -10.24 -1.98 -5.56
N LEU A 191 -9.96 -0.90 -4.83
CA LEU A 191 -10.90 0.20 -4.66
C LEU A 191 -11.26 0.85 -6.00
N PHE A 192 -10.26 1.11 -6.85
CA PHE A 192 -10.48 1.59 -8.22
C PHE A 192 -11.47 0.70 -8.99
N VAL A 193 -11.27 -0.63 -8.97
CA VAL A 193 -12.15 -1.59 -9.66
C VAL A 193 -13.57 -1.53 -9.09
N ILE A 194 -13.73 -1.47 -7.76
CA ILE A 194 -15.05 -1.37 -7.11
C ILE A 194 -15.78 -0.11 -7.55
N VAL A 195 -15.08 1.03 -7.61
CA VAL A 195 -15.66 2.30 -8.07
C VAL A 195 -16.13 2.21 -9.51
N ILE A 196 -15.34 1.60 -10.39
CA ILE A 196 -15.74 1.42 -11.80
C ILE A 196 -16.97 0.52 -11.93
N ILE A 197 -17.04 -0.59 -11.20
CA ILE A 197 -18.21 -1.47 -11.19
C ILE A 197 -19.45 -0.70 -10.71
N ALA A 198 -19.33 0.09 -9.66
CA ALA A 198 -20.42 0.90 -9.13
C ALA A 198 -20.92 1.94 -10.15
N LEU A 199 -20.01 2.57 -10.91
CA LEU A 199 -20.36 3.51 -11.98
C LEU A 199 -21.05 2.82 -13.17
N ILE A 200 -20.56 1.65 -13.59
CA ILE A 200 -21.22 0.84 -14.64
C ILE A 200 -22.65 0.51 -14.22
N GLU A 201 -22.84 0.05 -13.00
CA GLU A 201 -24.17 -0.30 -12.48
C GLU A 201 -25.10 0.92 -12.40
N LYS A 202 -24.58 2.07 -11.98
CA LYS A 202 -25.31 3.33 -11.95
C LYS A 202 -25.80 3.72 -13.35
N TYR A 203 -24.90 3.78 -14.33
CA TYR A 203 -25.27 4.16 -15.69
C TYR A 203 -26.18 3.14 -16.36
N ARG A 204 -26.02 1.85 -16.07
CA ARG A 204 -26.95 0.80 -16.52
C ARG A 204 -28.37 1.06 -16.01
N LYS A 205 -28.53 1.35 -14.73
CA LYS A 205 -29.86 1.69 -14.15
C LYS A 205 -30.48 2.95 -14.75
N GLU A 206 -29.66 3.97 -15.01
CA GLU A 206 -30.13 5.20 -15.63
C GLU A 206 -30.57 4.97 -17.10
N ASP A 207 -29.86 4.14 -17.88
CA ASP A 207 -30.21 3.79 -19.25
C ASP A 207 -31.54 3.00 -19.33
N ILE A 208 -31.75 2.05 -18.42
CA ILE A 208 -33.02 1.30 -18.30
C ILE A 208 -34.18 2.24 -18.01
N LYS A 209 -34.06 3.12 -17.03
CA LYS A 209 -35.11 4.10 -16.68
C LYS A 209 -35.48 5.00 -17.86
N ARG A 210 -34.50 5.46 -18.63
CA ARG A 210 -34.75 6.27 -19.83
C ARG A 210 -35.49 5.50 -20.90
N LYS A 211 -35.16 4.23 -21.16
CA LYS A 211 -35.87 3.38 -22.11
C LYS A 211 -37.32 3.15 -21.74
N GLU A 212 -37.59 2.93 -20.43
CA GLU A 212 -38.97 2.79 -19.91
C GLU A 212 -39.78 4.07 -20.09
N GLN A 213 -39.20 5.23 -19.82
CA GLN A 213 -39.86 6.53 -20.02
C GLN A 213 -40.15 6.83 -21.50
N SER A 214 -39.27 6.40 -22.42
CA SER A 214 -39.46 6.57 -23.86
C SER A 214 -40.56 5.66 -24.41
N LYS A 215 -40.87 4.52 -23.77
CA LYS A 215 -41.95 3.61 -24.18
C LYS A 215 -43.34 4.04 -23.68
N ARG A 216 -43.38 4.94 -22.68
CA ARG A 216 -44.64 5.45 -22.10
C ARG A 216 -45.15 6.73 -22.76
N LYS A 217 -44.34 7.32 -23.64
CA LYS A 217 -44.71 8.44 -24.50
C LYS A 217 -45.06 7.95 -25.89
#